data_8b6feba711af14d55efbbe6f06116659
#
_entry.id   8b6feba711af14d55efbbe6f06116659
#
_cell.length_a   1.000
_cell.length_b   1.000
_cell.length_c   1.000
_cell.angle_alpha   90.00
_cell.angle_beta   90.00
_cell.angle_gamma   90.00
#
_symmetry.space_group_name_H-M   'P 1'
#
loop_
_entity.id
_entity.type
_entity.pdbx_description
1 polymer ?
#
loop_
_entity_poly.entity_id
_entity_poly.type
_entity_poly.pdbx_seq_one_letter_code
_entity_poly.pdbx_strand_id
1 'polypeptide(L)'
;MKTQKSHQIRRNLFSGILMVTLMVIIASCTKSEIFLNSSVVPAATGNVKIKRDKNQNYVINLKVEDLAAVDRLQSSKQMYVVWMETEKGNSENLGQLKSSTKFMSKQHTASLEATSPFKPVRIFVTAENESNVRYPDQETILTTAIFFK
;
A
#
# COMPACT_ATOMS: atom_id res chain seq x y z
N MET A 1 -15.99 28.29 52.20
CA MET A 1 -14.99 28.40 51.11
C MET A 1 -14.28 27.10 50.71
N LYS A 2 -14.49 25.94 51.36
CA LYS A 2 -13.82 24.65 51.00
C LYS A 2 -14.52 23.85 49.89
N THR A 3 -15.81 24.01 49.65
CA THR A 3 -16.62 23.21 48.71
C THR A 3 -16.41 23.60 47.23
N GLN A 4 -16.15 24.87 46.94
CA GLN A 4 -15.94 25.31 45.55
C GLN A 4 -14.62 24.78 44.93
N LYS A 5 -13.57 24.62 45.74
CA LYS A 5 -12.24 24.17 45.27
C LYS A 5 -12.28 22.70 44.84
N SER A 6 -13.06 21.87 45.51
CA SER A 6 -13.20 20.43 45.20
C SER A 6 -13.97 20.20 43.89
N HIS A 7 -14.98 21.02 43.59
CA HIS A 7 -15.72 20.94 42.32
C HIS A 7 -14.88 21.32 41.08
N GLN A 8 -14.02 22.32 41.24
CA GLN A 8 -13.11 22.70 40.14
C GLN A 8 -12.06 21.60 39.85
N ILE A 9 -11.49 21.00 40.89
CA ILE A 9 -10.51 19.90 40.75
C ILE A 9 -11.17 18.69 40.06
N ARG A 10 -12.38 18.28 40.49
CA ARG A 10 -13.11 17.18 39.85
C ARG A 10 -13.43 17.46 38.37
N ARG A 11 -13.86 18.69 38.05
CA ARG A 11 -14.19 19.11 36.69
C ARG A 11 -12.95 19.11 35.78
N ASN A 12 -11.81 19.57 36.27
CA ASN A 12 -10.55 19.56 35.53
C ASN A 12 -9.97 18.12 35.36
N LEU A 13 -10.18 17.24 36.36
CA LEU A 13 -9.82 15.83 36.23
C LEU A 13 -10.67 15.13 35.15
N PHE A 14 -11.99 15.33 35.17
CA PHE A 14 -12.89 14.77 34.15
C PHE A 14 -12.57 15.30 32.73
N SER A 15 -12.28 16.59 32.61
CA SER A 15 -11.87 17.19 31.34
C SER A 15 -10.53 16.64 30.82
N GLY A 16 -9.55 16.42 31.71
CA GLY A 16 -8.25 15.83 31.39
C GLY A 16 -8.37 14.36 30.96
N ILE A 17 -9.17 13.57 31.65
CA ILE A 17 -9.41 12.16 31.30
C ILE A 17 -10.14 12.06 29.95
N LEU A 18 -11.13 12.92 29.68
CA LEU A 18 -11.86 12.95 28.42
C LEU A 18 -10.93 13.32 27.24
N MET A 19 -9.97 14.24 27.45
CA MET A 19 -9.02 14.65 26.43
C MET A 19 -7.99 13.55 26.12
N VAL A 20 -7.54 12.81 27.11
CA VAL A 20 -6.62 11.67 26.94
C VAL A 20 -7.31 10.50 26.24
N THR A 21 -8.58 10.20 26.56
CA THR A 21 -9.35 9.14 25.88
C THR A 21 -9.63 9.48 24.41
N LEU A 22 -9.78 10.75 24.05
CA LEU A 22 -9.98 11.16 22.66
C LEU A 22 -8.72 11.00 21.79
N MET A 23 -7.52 11.09 22.38
CA MET A 23 -6.24 10.89 21.67
C MET A 23 -5.94 9.44 21.30
N VAL A 24 -6.53 8.46 21.95
CA VAL A 24 -6.23 7.04 21.73
C VAL A 24 -6.93 6.46 20.48
N ILE A 25 -7.92 7.16 19.90
CA ILE A 25 -8.79 6.60 18.85
C ILE A 25 -8.20 6.71 17.43
N ILE A 26 -7.06 7.37 17.24
CA ILE A 26 -6.46 7.60 15.90
C ILE A 26 -5.24 6.72 15.60
N ALA A 27 -5.13 5.55 16.20
CA ALA A 27 -4.16 4.55 15.76
C ALA A 27 -4.65 3.90 14.46
N SER A 28 -4.52 4.60 13.32
CA SER A 28 -4.68 4.00 12.00
C SER A 28 -3.57 2.96 11.82
N CYS A 29 -3.91 1.69 11.94
CA CYS A 29 -2.96 0.60 11.77
C CYS A 29 -2.56 0.53 10.28
N THR A 30 -1.41 1.13 9.95
CA THR A 30 -0.82 1.03 8.61
C THR A 30 0.11 -0.18 8.59
N LYS A 31 -0.17 -1.14 7.72
CA LYS A 31 0.73 -2.25 7.43
C LYS A 31 1.67 -1.85 6.30
N SER A 32 2.97 -2.10 6.47
CA SER A 32 3.98 -1.84 5.44
C SER A 32 4.79 -3.11 5.19
N GLU A 33 4.96 -3.47 3.92
CA GLU A 33 5.76 -4.61 3.48
C GLU A 33 6.68 -4.18 2.34
N ILE A 34 7.81 -4.88 2.20
CA ILE A 34 8.75 -4.68 1.09
C ILE A 34 8.53 -5.75 0.03
N PHE A 35 8.92 -5.45 -1.21
CA PHE A 35 9.00 -6.47 -2.25
C PHE A 35 10.19 -7.40 -1.98
N LEU A 36 9.99 -8.67 -2.29
CA LEU A 36 11.06 -9.66 -2.30
C LEU A 36 12.00 -9.40 -3.50
N ASN A 37 13.24 -9.86 -3.39
CA ASN A 37 14.20 -9.74 -4.48
C ASN A 37 13.67 -10.43 -5.74
N SER A 38 13.67 -9.70 -6.85
CA SER A 38 13.24 -10.21 -8.15
C SER A 38 14.38 -10.90 -8.88
N SER A 39 14.09 -12.04 -9.48
CA SER A 39 15.01 -12.70 -10.41
C SER A 39 15.01 -12.05 -11.81
N VAL A 40 13.91 -11.38 -12.16
CA VAL A 40 13.72 -10.73 -13.48
C VAL A 40 14.31 -9.32 -13.49
N VAL A 41 14.11 -8.56 -12.42
CA VAL A 41 14.59 -7.17 -12.26
C VAL A 41 15.31 -7.01 -10.92
N PRO A 42 16.53 -7.55 -10.76
CA PRO A 42 17.22 -7.64 -9.47
C PRO A 42 17.51 -6.29 -8.81
N ALA A 43 17.60 -5.20 -9.59
CA ALA A 43 17.82 -3.85 -9.08
C ALA A 43 16.56 -3.19 -8.51
N ALA A 44 15.37 -3.69 -8.89
CA ALA A 44 14.12 -3.09 -8.47
C ALA A 44 13.89 -3.32 -6.98
N THR A 45 13.60 -2.24 -6.27
CA THR A 45 13.22 -2.24 -4.85
C THR A 45 11.90 -1.51 -4.68
N GLY A 46 11.18 -1.79 -3.62
CA GLY A 46 9.95 -1.06 -3.37
C GLY A 46 9.22 -1.52 -2.12
N ASN A 47 8.19 -0.76 -1.79
CA ASN A 47 7.35 -1.04 -0.63
C ASN A 47 5.86 -0.84 -0.94
N VAL A 48 5.05 -1.53 -0.18
CA VAL A 48 3.59 -1.41 -0.20
C VAL A 48 3.14 -0.98 1.18
N LYS A 49 2.31 0.05 1.25
CA LYS A 49 1.64 0.50 2.47
C LYS A 49 0.14 0.27 2.33
N ILE A 50 -0.44 -0.39 3.31
CA ILE A 50 -1.86 -0.71 3.34
C ILE A 50 -2.46 -0.11 4.59
N LYS A 51 -3.54 0.67 4.43
CA LYS A 51 -4.32 1.25 5.52
C LYS A 51 -5.82 1.06 5.25
N ARG A 52 -6.63 1.08 6.28
CA ARG A 52 -8.08 1.17 6.12
C ARG A 52 -8.54 2.63 6.08
N ASP A 53 -9.47 2.91 5.19
CA ASP A 53 -10.17 4.19 5.14
C ASP A 53 -11.39 4.21 6.10
N LYS A 54 -12.09 5.34 6.14
CA LYS A 54 -13.30 5.50 6.97
C LYS A 54 -14.44 4.57 6.56
N ASN A 55 -14.45 4.11 5.32
CA ASN A 55 -15.45 3.22 4.75
C ASN A 55 -15.04 1.74 4.88
N GLN A 56 -13.99 1.45 5.65
CA GLN A 56 -13.41 0.11 5.85
C GLN A 56 -12.79 -0.50 4.59
N ASN A 57 -12.56 0.28 3.52
CA ASN A 57 -11.81 -0.16 2.36
C ASN A 57 -10.31 -0.18 2.65
N TYR A 58 -9.59 -0.99 1.91
CA TYR A 58 -8.12 -1.04 1.93
C TYR A 58 -7.56 -0.07 0.90
N VAL A 59 -6.87 0.95 1.37
CA VAL A 59 -6.10 1.88 0.54
C VAL A 59 -4.69 1.34 0.44
N ILE A 60 -4.28 1.02 -0.77
CA ILE A 60 -3.00 0.38 -1.12
C ILE A 60 -2.14 1.42 -1.82
N ASN A 61 -1.03 1.79 -1.21
CA ASN A 61 -0.04 2.69 -1.77
C ASN A 61 1.24 1.91 -2.04
N LEU A 62 1.64 1.87 -3.29
CA LEU A 62 2.79 1.14 -3.79
C LEU A 62 3.80 2.11 -4.39
N LYS A 63 5.08 1.92 -4.06
CA LYS A 63 6.20 2.64 -4.65
C LYS A 63 7.30 1.65 -5.01
N VAL A 64 7.80 1.74 -6.24
CA VAL A 64 8.91 0.94 -6.75
C VAL A 64 9.98 1.88 -7.27
N GLU A 65 11.23 1.57 -7.00
CA GLU A 65 12.42 2.28 -7.44
C GLU A 65 13.28 1.33 -8.29
N ASP A 66 14.01 1.90 -9.23
CA ASP A 66 14.96 1.20 -10.11
C ASP A 66 14.32 0.03 -10.91
N LEU A 67 13.02 0.18 -11.21
CA LEU A 67 12.31 -0.76 -12.08
C LEU A 67 12.80 -0.58 -13.52
N ALA A 68 13.22 -1.67 -14.17
CA ALA A 68 13.63 -1.66 -15.55
C ALA A 68 12.49 -1.15 -16.46
N ALA A 69 12.82 -0.52 -17.56
CA ALA A 69 11.82 -0.20 -18.58
C ALA A 69 11.25 -1.51 -19.16
N VAL A 70 9.94 -1.57 -19.34
CA VAL A 70 9.23 -2.81 -19.71
C VAL A 70 9.70 -3.40 -21.04
N ASP A 71 10.12 -2.54 -21.99
CA ASP A 71 10.68 -2.91 -23.29
C ASP A 71 12.06 -3.59 -23.21
N ARG A 72 12.71 -3.53 -22.03
CA ARG A 72 13.99 -4.22 -21.76
C ARG A 72 13.80 -5.61 -21.16
N LEU A 73 12.58 -6.01 -20.87
CA LEU A 73 12.29 -7.38 -20.48
C LEU A 73 12.40 -8.32 -21.67
N GLN A 74 12.73 -9.58 -21.40
CA GLN A 74 12.81 -10.60 -22.48
C GLN A 74 11.44 -10.84 -23.14
N SER A 75 10.36 -10.66 -22.40
CA SER A 75 9.00 -10.69 -22.91
C SER A 75 8.63 -9.30 -23.45
N SER A 76 8.35 -9.17 -24.74
CA SER A 76 7.95 -7.91 -25.39
C SER A 76 6.60 -7.42 -24.86
N LYS A 77 6.57 -6.88 -23.66
CA LYS A 77 5.38 -6.33 -22.99
C LYS A 77 5.38 -4.81 -23.05
N GLN A 78 4.25 -4.18 -22.72
CA GLN A 78 4.09 -2.73 -22.89
C GLN A 78 4.02 -1.99 -21.55
N MET A 79 3.59 -2.64 -20.47
CA MET A 79 3.38 -1.98 -19.18
C MET A 79 3.46 -2.94 -18.02
N TYR A 80 3.66 -2.38 -16.83
CA TYR A 80 3.53 -3.11 -15.58
C TYR A 80 2.14 -2.93 -15.01
N VAL A 81 1.51 -4.04 -14.59
CA VAL A 81 0.20 -4.07 -13.92
C VAL A 81 0.39 -4.61 -12.51
N VAL A 82 -0.25 -3.95 -11.57
CA VAL A 82 -0.25 -4.33 -10.16
C VAL A 82 -1.48 -5.15 -9.83
N TRP A 83 -1.27 -6.22 -9.11
CA TRP A 83 -2.29 -7.16 -8.69
C TRP A 83 -2.32 -7.29 -7.18
N MET A 84 -3.49 -7.60 -6.69
CA MET A 84 -3.73 -7.96 -5.30
C MET A 84 -4.30 -9.37 -5.24
N GLU A 85 -3.68 -10.24 -4.46
CA GLU A 85 -4.30 -11.51 -4.08
C GLU A 85 -5.16 -11.29 -2.83
N THR A 86 -6.38 -11.81 -2.87
CA THR A 86 -7.35 -11.73 -1.77
C THR A 86 -7.28 -12.97 -0.89
N GLU A 87 -7.87 -12.93 0.31
CA GLU A 87 -8.00 -14.11 1.20
C GLU A 87 -8.71 -15.30 0.54
N LYS A 88 -9.50 -15.07 -0.51
CA LYS A 88 -10.18 -16.13 -1.27
C LYS A 88 -9.32 -16.73 -2.38
N GLY A 89 -8.07 -16.29 -2.53
CA GLY A 89 -7.14 -16.73 -3.57
C GLY A 89 -7.41 -16.11 -4.95
N ASN A 90 -8.30 -15.15 -5.06
CA ASN A 90 -8.55 -14.45 -6.32
C ASN A 90 -7.52 -13.34 -6.52
N SER A 91 -7.10 -13.13 -7.78
CA SER A 91 -6.27 -12.01 -8.17
C SER A 91 -7.15 -10.86 -8.69
N GLU A 92 -6.97 -9.67 -8.09
CA GLU A 92 -7.66 -8.43 -8.44
C GLU A 92 -6.68 -7.49 -9.13
N ASN A 93 -7.04 -6.97 -10.30
CA ASN A 93 -6.27 -5.97 -11.01
C ASN A 93 -6.43 -4.62 -10.32
N LEU A 94 -5.33 -4.05 -9.80
CA LEU A 94 -5.31 -2.74 -9.15
C LEU A 94 -4.99 -1.60 -10.13
N GLY A 95 -4.52 -1.94 -11.33
CA GLY A 95 -4.21 -1.00 -12.39
C GLY A 95 -2.73 -0.92 -12.78
N GLN A 96 -2.45 -0.04 -13.73
CA GLN A 96 -1.12 0.17 -14.28
C GLN A 96 -0.21 0.92 -13.29
N LEU A 97 1.01 0.44 -13.15
CA LEU A 97 2.06 1.13 -12.41
C LEU A 97 2.58 2.31 -13.24
N LYS A 98 2.38 3.52 -12.74
CA LYS A 98 2.77 4.75 -13.44
C LYS A 98 4.18 5.15 -13.08
N SER A 99 5.08 5.25 -14.06
CA SER A 99 6.41 5.80 -13.86
C SER A 99 6.34 7.33 -13.77
N SER A 100 6.99 7.91 -12.76
CA SER A 100 7.22 9.34 -12.67
C SER A 100 8.70 9.64 -12.97
N THR A 101 8.98 10.17 -14.12
CA THR A 101 10.27 10.81 -14.41
C THR A 101 10.25 12.20 -13.80
N LYS A 102 10.76 12.37 -12.59
CA LYS A 102 11.07 13.70 -12.09
C LYS A 102 12.27 14.23 -12.86
N PHE A 103 12.09 15.36 -13.52
CA PHE A 103 13.03 16.01 -14.43
C PHE A 103 14.46 16.24 -13.88
N MET A 104 14.68 16.07 -12.58
CA MET A 104 15.97 16.28 -11.91
C MET A 104 16.50 15.05 -11.12
N SER A 105 15.81 13.90 -11.16
CA SER A 105 16.26 12.71 -10.44
C SER A 105 16.64 11.61 -11.43
N LYS A 106 17.85 11.09 -11.33
CA LYS A 106 18.30 9.91 -12.06
C LYS A 106 17.57 8.62 -11.65
N GLN A 107 16.70 8.70 -10.68
CA GLN A 107 16.00 7.56 -10.08
C GLN A 107 14.65 7.36 -10.76
N HIS A 108 14.50 6.24 -11.43
CA HIS A 108 13.22 5.81 -12.01
C HIS A 108 12.30 5.31 -10.91
N THR A 109 11.32 6.12 -10.55
CA THR A 109 10.31 5.75 -9.55
C THR A 109 8.98 5.47 -10.23
N ALA A 110 8.34 4.37 -9.87
CA ALA A 110 6.98 4.08 -10.29
C ALA A 110 6.07 3.93 -9.07
N SER A 111 4.82 4.35 -9.18
CA SER A 111 3.88 4.32 -8.06
C SER A 111 2.45 4.05 -8.51
N LEU A 112 1.68 3.48 -7.59
CA LEU A 112 0.25 3.28 -7.72
C LEU A 112 -0.43 3.55 -6.38
N GLU A 113 -1.59 4.19 -6.41
CA GLU A 113 -2.55 4.23 -5.33
C GLU A 113 -3.86 3.62 -5.80
N ALA A 114 -4.37 2.64 -5.07
CA ALA A 114 -5.61 1.96 -5.37
C ALA A 114 -6.41 1.73 -4.08
N THR A 115 -7.73 1.52 -4.24
CA THR A 115 -8.64 1.22 -3.14
C THR A 115 -9.45 -0.02 -3.47
N SER A 116 -9.52 -0.97 -2.54
CA SER A 116 -10.29 -2.20 -2.69
C SER A 116 -11.13 -2.49 -1.45
N PRO A 117 -12.35 -3.01 -1.58
CA PRO A 117 -13.14 -3.51 -0.46
C PRO A 117 -12.63 -4.86 0.07
N PHE A 118 -11.79 -5.56 -0.70
CA PHE A 118 -11.28 -6.87 -0.34
C PHE A 118 -9.98 -6.78 0.44
N LYS A 119 -9.77 -7.68 1.40
CA LYS A 119 -8.56 -7.75 2.19
C LYS A 119 -7.40 -8.32 1.35
N PRO A 120 -6.31 -7.55 1.18
CA PRO A 120 -5.14 -8.02 0.46
C PRO A 120 -4.34 -8.99 1.32
N VAL A 121 -3.87 -10.08 0.74
CA VAL A 121 -2.93 -11.00 1.38
C VAL A 121 -1.54 -10.96 0.74
N ARG A 122 -1.46 -10.54 -0.53
CA ARG A 122 -0.22 -10.38 -1.27
C ARG A 122 -0.40 -9.33 -2.37
N ILE A 123 0.63 -8.55 -2.64
CA ILE A 123 0.70 -7.66 -3.80
C ILE A 123 1.80 -8.16 -4.72
N PHE A 124 1.52 -8.19 -6.01
CA PHE A 124 2.50 -8.59 -7.01
C PHE A 124 2.35 -7.77 -8.30
N VAL A 125 3.37 -7.79 -9.12
CA VAL A 125 3.45 -7.03 -10.37
C VAL A 125 3.82 -7.97 -11.50
N THR A 126 3.10 -7.86 -12.62
CA THR A 126 3.39 -8.56 -13.88
C THR A 126 3.67 -7.56 -15.00
N ALA A 127 4.26 -8.02 -16.09
CA ALA A 127 4.36 -7.24 -17.31
C ALA A 127 3.25 -7.69 -18.27
N GLU A 128 2.48 -6.72 -18.81
CA GLU A 128 1.28 -6.97 -19.60
C GLU A 128 1.29 -6.15 -20.89
N ASN A 129 0.42 -6.52 -21.82
CA ASN A 129 0.22 -5.75 -23.05
C ASN A 129 -0.86 -4.67 -22.89
N GLU A 130 -1.78 -4.85 -21.93
CA GLU A 130 -2.89 -3.94 -21.66
C GLU A 130 -3.09 -3.80 -20.14
N SER A 131 -3.62 -2.65 -19.72
CA SER A 131 -3.82 -2.37 -18.29
C SER A 131 -5.06 -3.04 -17.70
N ASN A 132 -6.03 -3.39 -18.54
CA ASN A 132 -7.33 -3.93 -18.12
C ASN A 132 -7.45 -5.45 -18.31
N VAL A 133 -6.32 -6.15 -18.36
CA VAL A 133 -6.30 -7.62 -18.44
C VAL A 133 -7.02 -8.24 -17.24
N ARG A 134 -7.74 -9.33 -17.48
CA ARG A 134 -8.56 -10.00 -16.47
C ARG A 134 -7.76 -10.95 -15.59
N TYR A 135 -6.70 -11.51 -16.12
CA TYR A 135 -5.83 -12.47 -15.43
C TYR A 135 -4.38 -12.03 -15.57
N PRO A 136 -3.57 -12.18 -14.50
CA PRO A 136 -2.16 -11.85 -14.59
C PRO A 136 -1.40 -12.81 -15.49
N ASP A 137 -0.33 -12.29 -16.13
CA ASP A 137 0.66 -13.13 -16.81
C ASP A 137 1.31 -14.10 -15.82
N GLN A 138 1.84 -15.20 -16.33
CA GLN A 138 2.49 -16.24 -15.52
C GLN A 138 3.79 -15.75 -14.88
N GLU A 139 4.49 -14.80 -15.53
CA GLU A 139 5.74 -14.27 -15.04
C GLU A 139 5.51 -13.13 -14.05
N THR A 140 5.77 -13.40 -12.77
CA THR A 140 5.74 -12.36 -11.73
C THR A 140 7.05 -11.60 -11.69
N ILE A 141 6.99 -10.29 -11.89
CA ILE A 141 8.15 -9.38 -11.87
C ILE A 141 8.56 -9.03 -10.46
N LEU A 142 7.60 -8.65 -9.61
CA LEU A 142 7.79 -8.33 -8.20
C LEU A 142 6.67 -8.95 -7.37
N THR A 143 6.98 -9.37 -6.16
CA THR A 143 5.98 -9.88 -5.21
C THR A 143 6.35 -9.53 -3.78
N THR A 144 5.37 -9.31 -2.93
CA THR A 144 5.58 -9.21 -1.47
C THR A 144 5.49 -10.59 -0.82
N ALA A 145 5.90 -10.66 0.44
CA ALA A 145 5.47 -11.77 1.31
C ALA A 145 3.95 -11.69 1.58
N ILE A 146 3.40 -12.71 2.21
CA ILE A 146 1.98 -12.72 2.62
C ILE A 146 1.79 -11.78 3.82
N PHE A 147 0.88 -10.79 3.69
CA PHE A 147 0.65 -9.74 4.70
C PHE A 147 -0.08 -10.19 5.95
N PHE A 148 -1.11 -11.00 5.79
CA PHE A 148 -2.00 -11.40 6.86
C PHE A 148 -2.12 -12.92 6.80
N LYS A 149 -1.46 -13.57 7.72
CA LYS A 149 -1.67 -14.99 8.01
C LYS A 149 -2.84 -15.15 8.96
#